data_12928b3c3bb53a03174095f77f65383a
#
_entry.id   12928b3c3bb53a03174095f77f65383a
#
_cell.length_a   1.000
_cell.length_b   1.000
_cell.length_c   1.000
_cell.angle_alpha   90.00
_cell.angle_beta   90.00
_cell.angle_gamma   90.00
#
_symmetry.space_group_name_H-M   'P 1'
#
loop_
_entity.id
_entity.type
_entity.pdbx_description
1 polymer ?
#
loop_
_entity_poly.entity_id
_entity_poly.type
_entity_poly.pdbx_seq_one_letter_code
_entity_poly.pdbx_strand_id
1 'polypeptide(L)'
;FFWFFSLDLKSSKKAVQSLIVNWINNNNKYNNKSWDFDLTSKRVISWLSNHELTYDDDDKEFKIKFDSSIQKQTNHLLNEIKNSKIFENKMIGCAAIILTGLAYQNNKIYLDNGLSFLRKIVKTSIDNNGFPKSRNIKQLIYYLKYFILIREWFKESQNTIPEFIDETIYYLGINYASIWQNIKHDILFNGNYISNNDEFDQYLKRFNYTFKNENKETAGYAILKNKKIILAMDVGPSPIGPQSNDYQSGALSFEIISSGKKLISNSGYFSNKQNKLNKLSKSTALQSTLVIEDYSSCSFKKLKSLGYLVDQGLKIMNKNIVFEDNYWKISASHDGYLKKFGSIHNREIEFYPEQTKFIGTDKIVRKNKDKNVKFDIRFHLDPDSKVMKTQDNRSILIELENEGWKFSCD
;
A
#
# COMPACT_ATOMS: atom_id res chain seq x y z
N PHE A 1 11.56 17.40 -7.96
CA PHE A 1 10.47 18.34 -7.59
C PHE A 1 10.07 18.23 -6.11
N PHE A 2 10.44 17.17 -5.41
CA PHE A 2 10.25 17.08 -3.94
C PHE A 2 11.02 18.17 -3.18
N TRP A 3 12.09 18.72 -3.74
CA TRP A 3 12.81 19.83 -3.14
C TRP A 3 11.99 21.11 -2.96
N PHE A 4 10.90 21.31 -3.74
CA PHE A 4 9.95 22.41 -3.50
C PHE A 4 9.26 22.28 -2.13
N PHE A 5 9.04 21.06 -1.63
CA PHE A 5 8.51 20.84 -0.28
C PHE A 5 9.59 21.02 0.81
N SER A 6 10.86 21.07 0.40
CA SER A 6 12.00 21.31 1.28
C SER A 6 12.50 22.75 1.22
N LEU A 7 11.90 23.61 0.37
CA LEU A 7 12.19 25.03 0.38
C LEU A 7 11.71 25.60 1.71
N ASP A 8 12.65 26.02 2.51
CA ASP A 8 12.37 26.83 3.69
C ASP A 8 11.63 28.10 3.27
N LEU A 9 10.70 28.58 4.08
CA LEU A 9 10.01 29.87 3.92
C LEU A 9 10.98 31.07 3.72
N LYS A 10 12.26 30.86 3.96
CA LYS A 10 13.36 31.80 3.70
C LYS A 10 13.84 31.83 2.26
N SER A 11 13.39 30.90 1.40
CA SER A 11 13.78 30.90 -0.02
C SER A 11 13.24 32.14 -0.71
N SER A 12 14.10 32.82 -1.47
CA SER A 12 13.71 34.01 -2.21
C SER A 12 12.69 33.63 -3.30
N LYS A 13 11.50 34.24 -3.29
CA LYS A 13 10.46 34.11 -4.33
C LYS A 13 11.07 34.27 -5.72
N LYS A 14 11.94 35.28 -5.92
CA LYS A 14 12.64 35.53 -7.19
C LYS A 14 13.55 34.36 -7.64
N ALA A 15 14.25 33.72 -6.69
CA ALA A 15 15.07 32.56 -7.03
C ALA A 15 14.22 31.39 -7.51
N VAL A 16 13.11 31.11 -6.82
CA VAL A 16 12.16 30.05 -7.21
C VAL A 16 11.57 30.33 -8.59
N GLN A 17 11.13 31.54 -8.84
CA GLN A 17 10.57 31.96 -10.15
C GLN A 17 11.61 31.85 -11.28
N SER A 18 12.87 32.27 -11.03
CA SER A 18 13.95 32.11 -12.00
C SER A 18 14.20 30.63 -12.36
N LEU A 19 14.13 29.71 -11.39
CA LEU A 19 14.23 28.28 -11.64
C LEU A 19 13.06 27.75 -12.47
N ILE A 20 11.84 28.22 -12.21
CA ILE A 20 10.66 27.88 -12.99
C ILE A 20 10.79 28.38 -14.43
N VAL A 21 11.17 29.65 -14.63
CA VAL A 21 11.39 30.22 -15.97
C VAL A 21 12.47 29.46 -16.73
N ASN A 22 13.59 29.15 -16.06
CA ASN A 22 14.67 28.36 -16.68
C ASN A 22 14.15 26.97 -17.10
N TRP A 23 13.36 26.31 -16.24
CA TRP A 23 12.77 25.02 -16.58
C TRP A 23 11.82 25.16 -17.80
N ILE A 24 10.94 26.16 -17.83
CA ILE A 24 10.01 26.42 -18.93
C ILE A 24 10.77 26.63 -20.24
N ASN A 25 11.81 27.47 -20.25
CA ASN A 25 12.60 27.77 -21.43
C ASN A 25 13.28 26.54 -22.00
N ASN A 26 13.82 25.65 -21.13
CA ASN A 26 14.54 24.45 -21.54
C ASN A 26 13.62 23.27 -21.90
N ASN A 27 12.35 23.28 -21.47
CA ASN A 27 11.42 22.17 -21.63
C ASN A 27 10.10 22.56 -22.28
N ASN A 28 10.05 23.63 -23.06
CA ASN A 28 8.84 24.10 -23.74
C ASN A 28 8.30 23.09 -24.78
N LYS A 29 9.18 22.22 -25.32
CA LYS A 29 8.80 21.12 -26.20
C LYS A 29 8.72 19.82 -25.43
N TYR A 30 7.76 18.97 -25.82
CA TYR A 30 7.60 17.63 -25.25
C TYR A 30 8.90 16.81 -25.40
N ASN A 31 9.29 16.17 -24.32
CA ASN A 31 10.31 15.12 -24.32
C ASN A 31 9.99 14.09 -23.21
N ASN A 32 10.32 12.84 -23.46
CA ASN A 32 9.95 11.71 -22.58
C ASN A 32 10.52 11.80 -21.17
N LYS A 33 11.63 12.55 -20.96
CA LYS A 33 12.26 12.64 -19.63
C LYS A 33 11.59 13.68 -18.73
N SER A 34 11.37 14.90 -19.26
CA SER A 34 10.81 16.00 -18.45
C SER A 34 9.28 16.06 -18.48
N TRP A 35 8.64 15.39 -19.45
CA TRP A 35 7.19 15.33 -19.59
C TRP A 35 6.59 13.97 -19.24
N ASP A 36 7.38 13.10 -18.57
CA ASP A 36 6.84 11.88 -17.99
C ASP A 36 5.60 12.17 -17.14
N PHE A 37 4.60 11.32 -17.23
CA PHE A 37 3.27 11.57 -16.65
C PHE A 37 3.34 11.83 -15.13
N ASP A 38 4.06 10.99 -14.39
CA ASP A 38 4.23 11.12 -12.93
C ASP A 38 4.99 12.40 -12.56
N LEU A 39 6.10 12.67 -13.27
CA LEU A 39 6.90 13.88 -13.04
C LEU A 39 6.11 15.16 -13.36
N THR A 40 5.32 15.16 -14.45
CA THR A 40 4.48 16.31 -14.83
C THR A 40 3.39 16.54 -13.79
N SER A 41 2.73 15.48 -13.32
CA SER A 41 1.71 15.57 -12.27
C SER A 41 2.28 16.17 -10.97
N LYS A 42 3.42 15.66 -10.52
CA LYS A 42 4.13 16.17 -9.32
C LYS A 42 4.54 17.62 -9.48
N ARG A 43 4.99 18.03 -10.65
CA ARG A 43 5.40 19.40 -10.95
C ARG A 43 4.23 20.36 -10.92
N VAL A 44 3.12 20.03 -11.58
CA VAL A 44 1.89 20.85 -11.57
C VAL A 44 1.41 21.03 -10.13
N ILE A 45 1.32 19.95 -9.35
CA ILE A 45 0.93 20.03 -7.94
C ILE A 45 1.91 20.92 -7.17
N SER A 46 3.21 20.70 -7.29
CA SER A 46 4.22 21.49 -6.57
C SER A 46 4.16 22.98 -6.89
N TRP A 47 3.97 23.32 -8.15
CA TRP A 47 3.92 24.72 -8.56
C TRP A 47 2.64 25.42 -8.07
N LEU A 48 1.49 24.76 -8.16
CA LEU A 48 0.23 25.35 -7.74
C LEU A 48 0.03 25.35 -6.22
N SER A 49 0.46 24.30 -5.52
CA SER A 49 0.33 24.21 -4.04
C SER A 49 1.26 25.17 -3.30
N ASN A 50 2.29 25.71 -3.93
CA ASN A 50 3.22 26.66 -3.33
C ASN A 50 3.11 28.04 -3.99
N HIS A 51 1.90 28.47 -4.31
CA HIS A 51 1.63 29.69 -5.07
C HIS A 51 2.27 30.93 -4.46
N GLU A 52 2.40 31.05 -3.15
CA GLU A 52 3.06 32.16 -2.48
C GLU A 52 4.52 32.36 -2.95
N LEU A 53 5.23 31.26 -3.24
CA LEU A 53 6.61 31.28 -3.73
C LEU A 53 6.73 31.22 -5.25
N THR A 54 5.79 30.56 -5.90
CA THR A 54 5.88 30.21 -7.32
C THR A 54 5.14 31.16 -8.22
N TYR A 55 4.19 31.95 -7.70
CA TYR A 55 3.32 32.81 -8.50
C TYR A 55 3.50 34.28 -8.16
N ASP A 56 3.36 35.15 -9.15
CA ASP A 56 3.44 36.58 -9.00
C ASP A 56 2.42 37.30 -9.93
N ASP A 57 1.46 37.98 -9.34
CA ASP A 57 0.45 38.73 -10.06
C ASP A 57 0.99 40.04 -10.63
N ASP A 58 2.02 40.59 -10.01
CA ASP A 58 2.60 41.91 -10.41
C ASP A 58 3.54 41.78 -11.62
N ASP A 59 4.18 40.62 -11.83
CA ASP A 59 5.01 40.33 -13.00
C ASP A 59 4.16 39.71 -14.13
N LYS A 60 3.63 40.56 -15.01
CA LYS A 60 2.77 40.12 -16.11
C LYS A 60 3.46 39.16 -17.08
N GLU A 61 4.73 39.36 -17.37
CA GLU A 61 5.48 38.45 -18.27
C GLU A 61 5.67 37.07 -17.66
N PHE A 62 6.07 37.01 -16.40
CA PHE A 62 6.20 35.75 -15.66
C PHE A 62 4.84 35.05 -15.60
N LYS A 63 3.77 35.76 -15.23
CA LYS A 63 2.42 35.20 -15.11
C LYS A 63 1.98 34.52 -16.40
N ILE A 64 2.10 35.19 -17.55
CA ILE A 64 1.72 34.62 -18.85
C ILE A 64 2.51 33.35 -19.14
N LYS A 65 3.82 33.35 -18.90
CA LYS A 65 4.67 32.17 -19.11
C LYS A 65 4.29 31.01 -18.18
N PHE A 66 4.06 31.30 -16.90
CA PHE A 66 3.67 30.33 -15.90
C PHE A 66 2.32 29.69 -16.25
N ASP A 67 1.28 30.50 -16.46
CA ASP A 67 -0.08 30.05 -16.76
C ASP A 67 -0.14 29.24 -18.07
N SER A 68 0.54 29.70 -19.12
CA SER A 68 0.66 28.95 -20.38
C SER A 68 1.35 27.59 -20.17
N SER A 69 2.39 27.53 -19.32
CA SER A 69 3.08 26.29 -19.02
C SER A 69 2.21 25.33 -18.23
N ILE A 70 1.48 25.81 -17.20
CA ILE A 70 0.55 24.97 -16.42
C ILE A 70 -0.54 24.41 -17.34
N GLN A 71 -1.15 25.23 -18.19
CA GLN A 71 -2.18 24.77 -19.13
C GLN A 71 -1.67 23.71 -20.09
N LYS A 72 -0.46 23.90 -20.66
CA LYS A 72 0.17 22.88 -21.52
C LYS A 72 0.38 21.56 -20.80
N GLN A 73 0.91 21.61 -19.58
CA GLN A 73 1.15 20.41 -18.76
C GLN A 73 -0.15 19.71 -18.39
N THR A 74 -1.18 20.45 -17.99
CA THR A 74 -2.48 19.88 -17.64
C THR A 74 -3.17 19.27 -18.85
N ASN A 75 -3.10 19.91 -20.04
CA ASN A 75 -3.62 19.34 -21.28
C ASN A 75 -2.89 18.02 -21.64
N HIS A 76 -1.57 17.96 -21.44
CA HIS A 76 -0.81 16.72 -21.60
C HIS A 76 -1.32 15.63 -20.64
N LEU A 77 -1.52 15.95 -19.35
CA LEU A 77 -2.07 15.00 -18.37
C LEU A 77 -3.47 14.51 -18.75
N LEU A 78 -4.36 15.40 -19.22
CA LEU A 78 -5.71 15.05 -19.68
C LEU A 78 -5.68 14.04 -20.84
N ASN A 79 -4.76 14.21 -21.78
CA ASN A 79 -4.63 13.32 -22.93
C ASN A 79 -4.04 11.95 -22.52
N GLU A 80 -3.07 11.94 -21.61
CA GLU A 80 -2.33 10.73 -21.25
C GLU A 80 -2.96 9.91 -20.11
N ILE A 81 -3.82 10.50 -19.27
CA ILE A 81 -4.39 9.80 -18.11
C ILE A 81 -5.13 8.52 -18.46
N LYS A 82 -5.77 8.47 -19.64
CA LYS A 82 -6.49 7.29 -20.13
C LYS A 82 -5.52 6.16 -20.51
N ASN A 83 -4.32 6.51 -20.96
CA ASN A 83 -3.28 5.58 -21.42
C ASN A 83 -2.45 5.03 -20.25
N SER A 84 -2.43 5.72 -19.11
CA SER A 84 -1.72 5.24 -17.93
C SER A 84 -2.30 3.92 -17.44
N LYS A 85 -1.43 2.92 -17.21
CA LYS A 85 -1.80 1.60 -16.68
C LYS A 85 -1.50 1.46 -15.20
N ILE A 86 -0.80 2.43 -14.61
CA ILE A 86 -0.40 2.45 -13.21
C ILE A 86 -1.46 3.23 -12.43
N PHE A 87 -2.04 2.61 -11.40
CA PHE A 87 -3.13 3.20 -10.63
C PHE A 87 -2.69 4.45 -9.86
N GLU A 88 -1.49 4.42 -9.30
CA GLU A 88 -0.89 5.54 -8.58
C GLU A 88 -0.70 6.75 -9.50
N ASN A 89 -0.22 6.52 -10.73
CA ASN A 89 -0.07 7.58 -11.73
C ASN A 89 -1.43 8.20 -12.08
N LYS A 90 -2.48 7.38 -12.24
CA LYS A 90 -3.82 7.92 -12.47
C LYS A 90 -4.29 8.81 -11.33
N MET A 91 -4.03 8.41 -10.09
CA MET A 91 -4.44 9.17 -8.91
C MET A 91 -3.75 10.53 -8.85
N ILE A 92 -2.42 10.57 -8.99
CA ILE A 92 -1.66 11.83 -8.94
C ILE A 92 -1.97 12.73 -10.13
N GLY A 93 -2.16 12.18 -11.33
CA GLY A 93 -2.57 12.93 -12.51
C GLY A 93 -3.95 13.55 -12.34
N CYS A 94 -4.90 12.77 -11.77
CA CYS A 94 -6.23 13.26 -11.44
C CYS A 94 -6.17 14.41 -10.43
N ALA A 95 -5.38 14.29 -9.37
CA ALA A 95 -5.18 15.33 -8.37
C ALA A 95 -4.60 16.62 -8.99
N ALA A 96 -3.60 16.48 -9.87
CA ALA A 96 -3.01 17.63 -10.59
C ALA A 96 -4.04 18.35 -11.46
N ILE A 97 -4.88 17.61 -12.20
CA ILE A 97 -5.93 18.17 -13.06
C ILE A 97 -6.98 18.91 -12.21
N ILE A 98 -7.42 18.31 -11.09
CA ILE A 98 -8.37 18.94 -10.16
C ILE A 98 -7.79 20.24 -9.59
N LEU A 99 -6.56 20.21 -9.11
CA LEU A 99 -5.90 21.38 -8.54
C LEU A 99 -5.80 22.51 -9.58
N THR A 100 -5.47 22.18 -10.85
CA THR A 100 -5.48 23.17 -11.94
C THR A 100 -6.88 23.74 -12.15
N GLY A 101 -7.93 22.92 -12.11
CA GLY A 101 -9.32 23.38 -12.27
C GLY A 101 -9.79 24.27 -11.11
N LEU A 102 -9.31 24.06 -9.91
CA LEU A 102 -9.58 24.91 -8.75
C LEU A 102 -8.79 26.23 -8.80
N ALA A 103 -7.55 26.20 -9.30
CA ALA A 103 -6.72 27.40 -9.44
C ALA A 103 -7.18 28.31 -10.59
N TYR A 104 -7.69 27.75 -11.69
CA TYR A 104 -8.14 28.46 -12.86
C TYR A 104 -9.67 28.34 -13.06
N GLN A 105 -10.45 28.94 -12.15
CA GLN A 105 -11.91 28.79 -12.07
C GLN A 105 -12.68 29.17 -13.36
N ASN A 106 -12.09 29.98 -14.20
CA ASN A 106 -12.67 30.34 -15.51
C ASN A 106 -12.71 29.16 -16.50
N ASN A 107 -11.98 28.10 -16.26
CA ASN A 107 -11.92 26.91 -17.09
C ASN A 107 -12.44 25.68 -16.34
N LYS A 108 -13.76 25.50 -16.31
CA LYS A 108 -14.44 24.38 -15.66
C LYS A 108 -14.05 22.99 -16.22
N ILE A 109 -13.51 22.94 -17.46
CA ILE A 109 -13.18 21.69 -18.14
C ILE A 109 -12.18 20.86 -17.32
N TYR A 110 -11.18 21.47 -16.69
CA TYR A 110 -10.22 20.76 -15.87
C TYR A 110 -10.87 20.13 -14.63
N LEU A 111 -11.68 20.91 -13.91
CA LEU A 111 -12.35 20.44 -12.70
C LEU A 111 -13.33 19.30 -13.01
N ASP A 112 -14.17 19.47 -14.04
CA ASP A 112 -15.18 18.48 -14.43
C ASP A 112 -14.55 17.15 -14.87
N ASN A 113 -13.50 17.22 -15.71
CA ASN A 113 -12.76 16.03 -16.12
C ASN A 113 -12.02 15.40 -14.93
N GLY A 114 -11.37 16.18 -14.09
CA GLY A 114 -10.68 15.70 -12.91
C GLY A 114 -11.63 14.95 -11.98
N LEU A 115 -12.79 15.50 -11.66
CA LEU A 115 -13.80 14.84 -10.83
C LEU A 115 -14.38 13.59 -11.49
N SER A 116 -14.58 13.60 -12.81
CA SER A 116 -15.00 12.42 -13.56
C SER A 116 -13.98 11.28 -13.46
N PHE A 117 -12.69 11.60 -13.62
CA PHE A 117 -11.62 10.59 -13.44
C PHE A 117 -11.51 10.11 -12.00
N LEU A 118 -11.66 10.99 -11.01
CA LEU A 118 -11.63 10.61 -9.59
C LEU A 118 -12.74 9.63 -9.24
N ARG A 119 -14.00 9.91 -9.69
CA ARG A 119 -15.12 8.98 -9.53
C ARG A 119 -14.83 7.62 -10.20
N LYS A 120 -14.20 7.63 -11.38
CA LYS A 120 -13.79 6.40 -12.06
C LYS A 120 -12.74 5.63 -11.26
N ILE A 121 -11.76 6.30 -10.64
CA ILE A 121 -10.77 5.67 -9.75
C ILE A 121 -11.47 5.00 -8.57
N VAL A 122 -12.38 5.70 -7.88
CA VAL A 122 -13.17 5.11 -6.79
C VAL A 122 -13.85 3.82 -7.26
N LYS A 123 -14.63 3.90 -8.34
CA LYS A 123 -15.39 2.75 -8.86
C LYS A 123 -14.51 1.56 -9.28
N THR A 124 -13.35 1.81 -9.87
CA THR A 124 -12.52 0.75 -10.48
C THR A 124 -11.43 0.22 -9.56
N SER A 125 -10.95 1.01 -8.60
CA SER A 125 -9.76 0.69 -7.82
C SER A 125 -10.02 0.50 -6.32
N ILE A 126 -11.17 0.95 -5.81
CA ILE A 126 -11.57 0.81 -4.41
C ILE A 126 -12.77 -0.16 -4.36
N ASP A 127 -12.80 -1.04 -3.37
CA ASP A 127 -13.92 -1.94 -3.13
C ASP A 127 -15.05 -1.25 -2.32
N ASN A 128 -16.14 -1.97 -2.11
CA ASN A 128 -17.30 -1.43 -1.39
C ASN A 128 -17.03 -1.14 0.10
N ASN A 129 -15.95 -1.68 0.65
CA ASN A 129 -15.53 -1.46 2.03
C ASN A 129 -14.48 -0.34 2.14
N GLY A 130 -14.14 0.32 1.02
CA GLY A 130 -13.17 1.40 0.99
C GLY A 130 -11.72 0.94 1.04
N PHE A 131 -11.42 -0.28 0.59
CA PHE A 131 -10.05 -0.74 0.48
C PHE A 131 -9.63 -0.86 -1.00
N PRO A 132 -8.34 -0.66 -1.35
CA PRO A 132 -7.87 -0.92 -2.70
C PRO A 132 -8.14 -2.38 -3.12
N LYS A 133 -8.77 -2.57 -4.29
CA LYS A 133 -9.05 -3.92 -4.85
C LYS A 133 -7.79 -4.76 -5.08
N SER A 134 -6.64 -4.11 -5.14
CA SER A 134 -5.34 -4.75 -5.20
C SER A 134 -4.92 -5.42 -3.89
N ARG A 135 -5.61 -5.12 -2.79
CA ARG A 135 -5.19 -5.45 -1.44
C ARG A 135 -3.78 -4.91 -1.08
N ASN A 136 -3.27 -3.96 -1.86
CA ASN A 136 -1.98 -3.32 -1.59
C ASN A 136 -2.13 -2.29 -0.46
N ILE A 137 -1.44 -2.56 0.64
CA ILE A 137 -1.48 -1.74 1.86
C ILE A 137 -0.88 -0.34 1.61
N LYS A 138 0.20 -0.22 0.84
CA LYS A 138 0.79 1.10 0.50
C LYS A 138 -0.13 1.93 -0.39
N GLN A 139 -0.89 1.29 -1.25
CA GLN A 139 -1.85 1.96 -2.11
C GLN A 139 -3.01 2.58 -1.32
N LEU A 140 -3.40 1.98 -0.19
CA LEU A 140 -4.36 2.56 0.74
C LEU A 140 -3.90 3.93 1.26
N ILE A 141 -2.65 4.02 1.77
CA ILE A 141 -2.06 5.29 2.23
C ILE A 141 -2.00 6.30 1.08
N TYR A 142 -1.58 5.84 -0.10
CA TYR A 142 -1.43 6.70 -1.26
C TYR A 142 -2.76 7.34 -1.67
N TYR A 143 -3.85 6.56 -1.75
CA TYR A 143 -5.17 7.08 -2.04
C TYR A 143 -5.66 8.02 -0.95
N LEU A 144 -5.59 7.63 0.31
CA LEU A 144 -6.03 8.45 1.44
C LEU A 144 -5.31 9.82 1.43
N LYS A 145 -3.99 9.83 1.21
CA LYS A 145 -3.20 11.07 1.11
C LYS A 145 -3.74 12.01 0.03
N TYR A 146 -3.97 11.52 -1.17
CA TYR A 146 -4.40 12.39 -2.28
C TYR A 146 -5.87 12.79 -2.17
N PHE A 147 -6.74 11.95 -1.63
CA PHE A 147 -8.13 12.35 -1.35
C PHE A 147 -8.19 13.47 -0.31
N ILE A 148 -7.40 13.39 0.76
CA ILE A 148 -7.29 14.47 1.75
C ILE A 148 -6.75 15.75 1.09
N LEU A 149 -5.68 15.68 0.30
CA LEU A 149 -5.14 16.85 -0.40
C LEU A 149 -6.18 17.50 -1.30
N ILE A 150 -6.89 16.72 -2.10
CA ILE A 150 -7.95 17.24 -2.98
C ILE A 150 -9.02 17.95 -2.16
N ARG A 151 -9.46 17.34 -1.05
CA ARG A 151 -10.45 17.93 -0.15
C ARG A 151 -9.99 19.29 0.41
N GLU A 152 -8.75 19.36 0.89
CA GLU A 152 -8.22 20.60 1.45
C GLU A 152 -8.09 21.69 0.36
N TRP A 153 -7.72 21.35 -0.88
CA TRP A 153 -7.72 22.31 -1.98
C TRP A 153 -9.12 22.85 -2.33
N PHE A 154 -10.17 22.00 -2.25
CA PHE A 154 -11.55 22.47 -2.38
C PHE A 154 -11.90 23.47 -1.28
N LYS A 155 -11.50 23.20 -0.05
CA LYS A 155 -11.73 24.07 1.10
C LYS A 155 -10.98 25.41 0.96
N GLU A 156 -9.70 25.37 0.61
CA GLU A 156 -8.86 26.55 0.40
C GLU A 156 -9.38 27.43 -0.74
N SER A 157 -9.87 26.83 -1.80
CA SER A 157 -10.47 27.54 -2.94
C SER A 157 -11.93 27.95 -2.74
N GLN A 158 -12.50 27.71 -1.55
CA GLN A 158 -13.90 28.02 -1.19
C GLN A 158 -14.94 27.39 -2.13
N ASN A 159 -14.60 26.24 -2.73
CA ASN A 159 -15.52 25.49 -3.57
C ASN A 159 -16.26 24.42 -2.74
N THR A 160 -17.48 24.07 -3.17
CA THR A 160 -18.25 22.98 -2.55
C THR A 160 -17.56 21.66 -2.74
N ILE A 161 -17.27 20.96 -1.62
CA ILE A 161 -16.65 19.64 -1.62
C ILE A 161 -17.66 18.61 -2.10
N PRO A 162 -17.39 17.83 -3.16
CA PRO A 162 -18.28 16.73 -3.55
C PRO A 162 -18.36 15.64 -2.47
N GLU A 163 -19.58 15.27 -2.07
CA GLU A 163 -19.84 14.31 -0.97
C GLU A 163 -19.05 13.01 -1.08
N PHE A 164 -18.91 12.44 -2.28
CA PHE A 164 -18.15 11.19 -2.48
C PHE A 164 -16.67 11.28 -2.07
N ILE A 165 -16.09 12.49 -1.99
CA ILE A 165 -14.72 12.70 -1.53
C ILE A 165 -14.65 12.46 -0.02
N ASP A 166 -15.57 13.07 0.75
CA ASP A 166 -15.65 12.89 2.20
C ASP A 166 -15.96 11.43 2.55
N GLU A 167 -16.90 10.82 1.85
CA GLU A 167 -17.23 9.41 2.00
C GLU A 167 -16.01 8.50 1.73
N THR A 168 -15.27 8.74 0.64
CA THR A 168 -14.09 7.95 0.30
C THR A 168 -12.99 8.13 1.36
N ILE A 169 -12.74 9.34 1.84
CA ILE A 169 -11.78 9.61 2.92
C ILE A 169 -12.17 8.84 4.18
N TYR A 170 -13.44 8.85 4.56
CA TYR A 170 -13.93 8.12 5.72
C TYR A 170 -13.61 6.62 5.62
N TYR A 171 -14.00 5.96 4.52
CA TYR A 171 -13.77 4.52 4.36
C TYR A 171 -12.28 4.15 4.23
N LEU A 172 -11.49 4.92 3.49
CA LEU A 172 -10.04 4.72 3.44
C LEU A 172 -9.41 4.92 4.81
N GLY A 173 -9.88 5.92 5.56
CA GLY A 173 -9.35 6.26 6.89
C GLY A 173 -9.62 5.20 7.94
N ILE A 174 -10.83 4.65 8.01
CA ILE A 174 -11.13 3.55 8.95
C ILE A 174 -10.31 2.29 8.62
N ASN A 175 -10.09 2.00 7.33
CA ASN A 175 -9.23 0.89 6.92
C ASN A 175 -7.76 1.15 7.26
N TYR A 176 -7.28 2.41 7.11
CA TYR A 176 -5.97 2.81 7.58
C TYR A 176 -5.81 2.58 9.09
N ALA A 177 -6.79 3.02 9.89
CA ALA A 177 -6.77 2.83 11.33
C ALA A 177 -6.72 1.34 11.73
N SER A 178 -7.42 0.45 11.01
CA SER A 178 -7.38 -0.99 11.28
C SER A 178 -5.98 -1.57 11.16
N ILE A 179 -5.20 -1.13 10.16
CA ILE A 179 -3.89 -1.69 9.85
C ILE A 179 -2.78 -1.05 10.67
N TRP A 180 -2.78 0.28 10.81
CA TRP A 180 -1.64 1.00 11.40
C TRP A 180 -1.88 1.56 12.81
N GLN A 181 -3.15 1.74 13.22
CA GLN A 181 -3.41 2.36 14.53
C GLN A 181 -2.73 1.57 15.67
N ASN A 182 -1.86 2.25 16.41
CA ASN A 182 -1.08 1.69 17.52
C ASN A 182 -0.05 0.62 17.11
N ILE A 183 0.29 0.50 15.84
CA ILE A 183 1.33 -0.40 15.35
C ILE A 183 2.55 0.43 14.98
N LYS A 184 3.69 0.16 15.64
CA LYS A 184 4.94 0.88 15.38
C LYS A 184 5.71 0.38 14.15
N HIS A 185 5.37 -0.79 13.64
CA HIS A 185 6.06 -1.45 12.53
C HIS A 185 5.12 -1.72 11.36
N ASP A 186 5.65 -1.67 10.15
CA ASP A 186 4.92 -2.10 8.96
C ASP A 186 4.57 -3.59 9.03
N ILE A 187 3.31 -3.94 8.81
CA ILE A 187 2.89 -5.31 8.51
C ILE A 187 3.21 -5.58 7.04
N LEU A 188 4.10 -6.53 6.77
CA LEU A 188 4.67 -6.76 5.44
C LEU A 188 3.81 -7.71 4.60
N PHE A 189 2.55 -7.37 4.40
CA PHE A 189 1.65 -8.04 3.45
C PHE A 189 1.60 -7.29 2.11
N ASN A 190 1.10 -7.92 1.13
CA ASN A 190 0.77 -7.48 -0.24
C ASN A 190 1.12 -6.04 -0.61
N GLY A 191 2.25 -5.89 -1.30
CA GLY A 191 2.73 -4.60 -1.79
C GLY A 191 3.36 -3.71 -0.72
N ASN A 192 3.37 -4.13 0.56
CA ASN A 192 3.97 -3.37 1.63
C ASN A 192 5.47 -3.66 1.80
N TYR A 193 6.21 -2.66 2.23
CA TYR A 193 7.63 -2.70 2.53
C TYR A 193 7.93 -1.78 3.71
N ILE A 194 9.06 -1.98 4.35
CA ILE A 194 9.48 -1.14 5.48
C ILE A 194 9.61 0.32 5.02
N SER A 195 8.92 1.21 5.69
CA SER A 195 8.95 2.64 5.43
C SER A 195 8.76 3.43 6.73
N ASN A 196 9.12 4.69 6.70
CA ASN A 196 8.81 5.58 7.81
C ASN A 196 7.35 6.07 7.70
N ASN A 197 6.42 5.43 8.43
CA ASN A 197 5.01 5.82 8.45
C ASN A 197 4.73 7.03 9.37
N ASP A 198 5.68 7.44 10.20
CA ASP A 198 5.52 8.61 11.09
C ASP A 198 5.22 9.88 10.30
N GLU A 199 5.77 10.00 9.08
CA GLU A 199 5.49 11.12 8.18
C GLU A 199 4.00 11.20 7.79
N PHE A 200 3.35 10.05 7.60
CA PHE A 200 1.93 10.05 7.24
C PHE A 200 1.03 10.32 8.46
N ASP A 201 1.39 9.85 9.63
CA ASP A 201 0.69 10.20 10.87
C ASP A 201 0.81 11.69 11.20
N GLN A 202 1.98 12.30 10.95
CA GLN A 202 2.16 13.75 11.06
C GLN A 202 1.33 14.51 10.03
N TYR A 203 1.24 13.99 8.80
CA TYR A 203 0.38 14.54 7.76
C TYR A 203 -1.11 14.53 8.17
N LEU A 204 -1.61 13.41 8.71
CA LEU A 204 -2.99 13.33 9.22
C LEU A 204 -3.23 14.31 10.37
N LYS A 205 -2.31 14.42 11.31
CA LYS A 205 -2.40 15.38 12.43
C LYS A 205 -2.44 16.83 11.94
N ARG A 206 -1.60 17.18 10.94
CA ARG A 206 -1.57 18.52 10.34
C ARG A 206 -2.92 18.95 9.79
N PHE A 207 -3.67 18.03 9.21
CA PHE A 207 -5.00 18.29 8.64
C PHE A 207 -6.15 17.93 9.59
N ASN A 208 -5.86 17.64 10.87
CA ASN A 208 -6.85 17.26 11.91
C ASN A 208 -7.67 16.01 11.57
N TYR A 209 -7.08 15.05 10.86
CA TYR A 209 -7.71 13.77 10.62
C TYR A 209 -7.38 12.77 11.72
N THR A 210 -8.42 12.16 12.29
CA THR A 210 -8.31 11.06 13.24
C THR A 210 -9.31 10.00 12.87
N PHE A 211 -8.82 8.78 12.64
CA PHE A 211 -9.65 7.64 12.30
C PHE A 211 -9.58 6.60 13.43
N LYS A 212 -10.69 5.92 13.68
CA LYS A 212 -10.76 4.82 14.63
C LYS A 212 -11.47 3.64 14.00
N ASN A 213 -10.97 2.45 14.24
CA ASN A 213 -11.61 1.22 13.83
C ASN A 213 -11.25 0.09 14.80
N GLU A 214 -12.27 -0.66 15.23
CA GLU A 214 -12.11 -1.80 16.12
C GLU A 214 -12.29 -3.14 15.40
N ASN A 215 -12.51 -3.11 14.09
CA ASN A 215 -12.65 -4.31 13.29
C ASN A 215 -11.39 -5.17 13.37
N LYS A 216 -11.58 -6.44 13.60
CA LYS A 216 -10.49 -7.44 13.67
C LYS A 216 -10.08 -7.95 12.29
N GLU A 217 -10.82 -7.57 11.27
CA GLU A 217 -10.53 -7.91 9.87
C GLU A 217 -10.82 -6.72 8.96
N THR A 218 -9.91 -6.49 8.01
CA THR A 218 -10.01 -5.47 6.98
C THR A 218 -9.42 -6.01 5.68
N ALA A 219 -10.21 -6.03 4.60
CA ALA A 219 -9.80 -6.48 3.25
C ALA A 219 -9.10 -7.86 3.22
N GLY A 220 -9.49 -8.76 4.10
CA GLY A 220 -8.86 -10.07 4.24
C GLY A 220 -7.54 -10.05 5.03
N TYR A 221 -7.27 -9.02 5.81
CA TYR A 221 -6.21 -8.99 6.81
C TYR A 221 -6.84 -9.08 8.20
N ALA A 222 -6.64 -10.19 8.89
CA ALA A 222 -7.01 -10.34 10.30
C ALA A 222 -5.89 -9.73 11.16
N ILE A 223 -6.25 -8.81 12.06
CA ILE A 223 -5.31 -8.11 12.94
C ILE A 223 -5.88 -8.09 14.35
N LEU A 224 -5.30 -8.91 15.21
CA LEU A 224 -5.65 -8.99 16.63
C LEU A 224 -4.53 -8.33 17.43
N LYS A 225 -4.90 -7.43 18.33
CA LYS A 225 -3.91 -6.65 19.09
C LYS A 225 -4.36 -6.30 20.50
N ASN A 226 -3.39 -6.31 21.41
CA ASN A 226 -3.47 -5.69 22.73
C ASN A 226 -2.30 -4.71 22.91
N LYS A 227 -2.02 -4.31 24.15
CA LYS A 227 -0.92 -3.36 24.44
C LYS A 227 0.48 -3.92 24.11
N LYS A 228 0.67 -5.23 24.14
CA LYS A 228 1.98 -5.91 24.02
C LYS A 228 2.12 -6.67 22.70
N ILE A 229 1.07 -7.35 22.28
CA ILE A 229 1.11 -8.31 21.17
C ILE A 229 0.24 -7.83 20.02
N ILE A 230 0.74 -8.00 18.81
CA ILE A 230 -0.02 -7.92 17.56
C ILE A 230 0.16 -9.24 16.82
N LEU A 231 -0.95 -9.87 16.48
CA LEU A 231 -1.03 -11.03 15.60
C LEU A 231 -1.75 -10.59 14.33
N ALA A 232 -1.07 -10.61 13.19
CA ALA A 232 -1.64 -10.31 11.89
C ALA A 232 -1.54 -11.51 10.96
N MET A 233 -2.57 -11.79 10.15
CA MET A 233 -2.60 -12.90 9.19
C MET A 233 -3.32 -12.51 7.91
N ASP A 234 -2.76 -12.88 6.75
CA ASP A 234 -3.42 -12.71 5.45
C ASP A 234 -4.46 -13.82 5.23
N VAL A 235 -5.72 -13.48 5.44
CA VAL A 235 -6.90 -14.37 5.28
C VAL A 235 -7.78 -13.94 4.11
N GLY A 236 -7.21 -13.28 3.10
CA GLY A 236 -7.94 -12.80 1.93
C GLY A 236 -7.57 -13.51 0.62
N PRO A 237 -8.47 -13.48 -0.37
CA PRO A 237 -8.22 -14.07 -1.69
C PRO A 237 -7.19 -13.28 -2.47
N SER A 238 -6.61 -13.90 -3.51
CA SER A 238 -5.77 -13.18 -4.45
C SER A 238 -6.57 -12.19 -5.28
N PRO A 239 -6.07 -10.96 -5.52
CA PRO A 239 -6.61 -10.07 -6.54
C PRO A 239 -6.48 -10.67 -7.94
N ILE A 240 -7.28 -10.17 -8.89
CA ILE A 240 -7.29 -10.62 -10.28
C ILE A 240 -6.90 -9.50 -11.25
N GLY A 241 -6.43 -9.88 -12.44
CA GLY A 241 -6.10 -8.95 -13.52
C GLY A 241 -5.09 -7.87 -13.11
N PRO A 242 -5.23 -6.62 -13.59
CA PRO A 242 -4.30 -5.53 -13.28
C PRO A 242 -4.16 -5.21 -11.80
N GLN A 243 -5.17 -5.53 -10.99
CA GLN A 243 -5.17 -5.32 -9.55
C GLN A 243 -4.14 -6.21 -8.82
N SER A 244 -3.70 -7.31 -9.46
CA SER A 244 -2.75 -8.25 -8.87
C SER A 244 -1.27 -7.89 -9.11
N ASN A 245 -1.00 -6.72 -9.68
CA ASN A 245 0.36 -6.34 -10.08
C ASN A 245 1.39 -6.35 -8.94
N ASP A 246 0.99 -5.95 -7.73
CA ASP A 246 1.86 -5.91 -6.56
C ASP A 246 1.54 -7.02 -5.56
N TYR A 247 0.66 -7.95 -5.92
CA TYR A 247 0.27 -9.07 -5.07
C TYR A 247 1.46 -10.02 -4.83
N GLN A 248 1.55 -10.49 -3.61
CA GLN A 248 2.49 -11.52 -3.16
C GLN A 248 1.68 -12.77 -2.79
N SER A 249 2.18 -13.96 -3.10
CA SER A 249 1.49 -15.23 -2.80
C SER A 249 1.61 -15.57 -1.31
N GLY A 250 1.13 -14.68 -0.45
CA GLY A 250 1.25 -14.76 1.00
C GLY A 250 -0.02 -15.22 1.72
N ALA A 251 -0.92 -15.91 1.05
CA ALA A 251 -2.12 -16.40 1.73
C ALA A 251 -1.77 -17.27 2.93
N LEU A 252 -2.44 -17.01 4.06
CA LEU A 252 -2.20 -17.58 5.38
C LEU A 252 -0.79 -17.30 5.93
N SER A 253 -0.01 -16.40 5.35
CA SER A 253 1.17 -15.88 6.04
C SER A 253 0.75 -15.01 7.22
N PHE A 254 1.60 -14.97 8.24
CA PHE A 254 1.32 -14.22 9.43
C PHE A 254 2.54 -13.47 9.95
N GLU A 255 2.30 -12.47 10.78
CA GLU A 255 3.32 -11.73 11.50
C GLU A 255 2.94 -11.63 12.98
N ILE A 256 3.94 -11.68 13.84
CA ILE A 256 3.81 -11.43 15.27
C ILE A 256 4.74 -10.28 15.64
N ILE A 257 4.18 -9.28 16.29
CA ILE A 257 4.93 -8.16 16.88
C ILE A 257 4.73 -8.26 18.40
N SER A 258 5.83 -8.30 19.15
CA SER A 258 5.82 -8.31 20.61
C SER A 258 6.56 -7.08 21.14
N SER A 259 5.94 -6.34 22.04
CA SER A 259 6.51 -5.11 22.66
C SER A 259 7.11 -4.14 21.63
N GLY A 260 6.51 -4.07 20.43
CA GLY A 260 6.97 -3.22 19.33
C GLY A 260 8.18 -3.77 18.56
N LYS A 261 8.52 -5.05 18.69
CA LYS A 261 9.56 -5.74 17.89
C LYS A 261 8.96 -6.91 17.12
N LYS A 262 9.41 -7.13 15.90
CA LYS A 262 8.93 -8.25 15.08
C LYS A 262 9.54 -9.56 15.57
N LEU A 263 8.69 -10.51 15.96
CA LEU A 263 9.07 -11.87 16.28
C LEU A 263 9.01 -12.75 15.03
N ILE A 264 7.87 -12.73 14.33
CA ILE A 264 7.68 -13.39 13.03
C ILE A 264 7.33 -12.29 12.02
N SER A 265 7.97 -12.34 10.87
CA SER A 265 7.84 -11.33 9.81
C SER A 265 7.58 -11.99 8.45
N ASN A 266 7.37 -11.18 7.44
CA ASN A 266 7.47 -11.54 6.03
C ASN A 266 8.61 -10.73 5.39
N SER A 267 9.02 -11.08 4.17
CA SER A 267 10.14 -10.40 3.50
C SER A 267 9.80 -8.99 2.98
N GLY A 268 8.52 -8.65 2.91
CA GLY A 268 8.06 -7.44 2.28
C GLY A 268 8.13 -7.47 0.75
N TYR A 269 7.72 -6.36 0.12
CA TYR A 269 7.62 -6.23 -1.33
C TYR A 269 8.79 -5.43 -1.90
N PHE A 270 9.42 -5.93 -2.96
CA PHE A 270 10.45 -5.22 -3.70
C PHE A 270 9.85 -4.54 -4.93
N SER A 271 9.69 -3.23 -4.89
CA SER A 271 8.91 -2.45 -5.86
C SER A 271 9.56 -2.25 -7.23
N ASN A 272 10.90 -2.36 -7.36
CA ASN A 272 11.57 -2.17 -8.64
C ASN A 272 11.32 -3.35 -9.60
N LYS A 273 10.38 -3.16 -10.53
CA LYS A 273 9.90 -4.17 -11.48
C LYS A 273 10.95 -4.67 -12.48
N GLN A 274 12.04 -3.95 -12.64
CA GLN A 274 13.15 -4.36 -13.53
C GLN A 274 14.14 -5.30 -12.83
N ASN A 275 14.13 -5.33 -11.51
CA ASN A 275 15.00 -6.17 -10.70
C ASN A 275 14.42 -7.58 -10.51
N LYS A 276 15.29 -8.60 -10.51
CA LYS A 276 14.90 -10.00 -10.23
C LYS A 276 14.24 -10.18 -8.85
N LEU A 277 14.62 -9.36 -7.87
CA LEU A 277 14.04 -9.36 -6.53
C LEU A 277 12.53 -9.05 -6.51
N ASN A 278 12.03 -8.27 -7.47
CA ASN A 278 10.58 -8.03 -7.59
C ASN A 278 9.81 -9.35 -7.84
N LYS A 279 10.33 -10.20 -8.74
CA LYS A 279 9.71 -11.52 -8.97
C LYS A 279 9.83 -12.42 -7.74
N LEU A 280 10.98 -12.42 -7.09
CA LEU A 280 11.21 -13.25 -5.90
C LEU A 280 10.31 -12.84 -4.75
N SER A 281 10.15 -11.52 -4.49
CA SER A 281 9.28 -11.02 -3.40
C SER A 281 7.81 -11.43 -3.56
N LYS A 282 7.39 -11.91 -4.74
CA LYS A 282 6.04 -12.43 -4.99
C LYS A 282 5.86 -13.90 -4.62
N SER A 283 6.95 -14.63 -4.33
CA SER A 283 6.87 -16.07 -4.06
C SER A 283 6.39 -16.36 -2.63
N THR A 284 5.62 -17.44 -2.47
CA THR A 284 5.19 -17.94 -1.15
C THR A 284 6.38 -18.29 -0.25
N ALA A 285 7.50 -18.69 -0.85
CA ALA A 285 8.72 -19.04 -0.11
C ALA A 285 9.32 -17.90 0.72
N LEU A 286 9.00 -16.64 0.37
CA LEU A 286 9.42 -15.44 1.11
C LEU A 286 8.37 -14.95 2.11
N GLN A 287 7.36 -15.75 2.38
CA GLN A 287 6.29 -15.45 3.33
C GLN A 287 6.31 -16.49 4.47
N SER A 288 5.94 -16.09 5.67
CA SER A 288 5.83 -16.97 6.83
C SER A 288 4.59 -17.87 6.73
N THR A 289 4.66 -18.85 5.82
CA THR A 289 3.57 -19.79 5.53
C THR A 289 4.09 -21.11 4.97
N LEU A 290 3.17 -22.04 4.68
CA LEU A 290 3.46 -23.35 4.12
C LEU A 290 3.67 -23.27 2.59
N VAL A 291 4.69 -23.98 2.10
CA VAL A 291 5.04 -24.14 0.69
C VAL A 291 5.02 -25.61 0.33
N ILE A 292 4.39 -25.99 -0.78
CA ILE A 292 4.39 -27.36 -1.30
C ILE A 292 5.33 -27.46 -2.50
N GLU A 293 6.32 -28.37 -2.47
CA GLU A 293 7.24 -28.70 -3.58
C GLU A 293 7.91 -27.44 -4.20
N ASP A 294 8.26 -26.44 -3.38
CA ASP A 294 8.81 -25.15 -3.80
C ASP A 294 7.92 -24.30 -4.73
N TYR A 295 6.63 -24.63 -4.84
CA TYR A 295 5.66 -23.87 -5.64
C TYR A 295 4.93 -22.84 -4.82
N SER A 296 4.76 -21.66 -5.42
CA SER A 296 3.92 -20.62 -4.84
C SER A 296 2.43 -20.98 -4.91
N SER A 297 1.66 -20.54 -3.92
CA SER A 297 0.21 -20.74 -3.85
C SER A 297 -0.57 -20.06 -4.98
N CYS A 298 0.04 -19.09 -5.67
CA CYS A 298 -0.45 -18.50 -6.92
C CYS A 298 0.59 -18.61 -8.02
N SER A 299 0.16 -18.72 -9.28
CA SER A 299 1.03 -18.57 -10.44
C SER A 299 0.96 -17.16 -11.00
N PHE A 300 2.05 -16.72 -11.63
CA PHE A 300 2.17 -15.38 -12.22
C PHE A 300 2.54 -15.45 -13.69
N LYS A 301 1.92 -14.59 -14.50
CA LYS A 301 2.24 -14.38 -15.92
C LYS A 301 2.85 -12.99 -16.11
N LYS A 302 3.97 -12.91 -16.83
CA LYS A 302 4.61 -11.64 -17.16
C LYS A 302 3.92 -10.98 -18.34
N LEU A 303 3.44 -9.74 -18.16
CA LEU A 303 2.95 -8.87 -19.23
C LEU A 303 3.93 -7.72 -19.45
N LYS A 304 4.23 -7.39 -20.74
CA LYS A 304 5.25 -6.38 -21.10
C LYS A 304 5.07 -5.02 -20.39
N SER A 305 3.83 -4.58 -20.22
CA SER A 305 3.53 -3.23 -19.71
C SER A 305 3.14 -3.18 -18.23
N LEU A 306 2.83 -4.31 -17.60
CA LEU A 306 2.30 -4.37 -16.22
C LEU A 306 3.19 -5.18 -15.28
N GLY A 307 4.19 -5.91 -15.80
CA GLY A 307 5.00 -6.81 -14.98
C GLY A 307 4.31 -8.17 -14.74
N TYR A 308 4.46 -8.71 -13.53
CA TYR A 308 3.91 -10.02 -13.16
C TYR A 308 2.53 -9.89 -12.55
N LEU A 309 1.51 -10.42 -13.22
CA LEU A 309 0.13 -10.50 -12.74
C LEU A 309 -0.21 -11.94 -12.35
N VAL A 310 -1.16 -12.09 -11.42
CA VAL A 310 -1.71 -13.40 -11.06
C VAL A 310 -2.38 -14.02 -12.29
N ASP A 311 -1.95 -15.22 -12.65
CA ASP A 311 -2.50 -16.05 -13.72
C ASP A 311 -3.48 -17.08 -13.14
N GLN A 312 -3.04 -17.81 -12.10
CA GLN A 312 -3.91 -18.66 -11.30
C GLN A 312 -3.88 -18.15 -9.87
N GLY A 313 -4.99 -17.62 -9.44
CA GLY A 313 -5.21 -17.11 -8.09
C GLY A 313 -5.74 -18.19 -7.16
N LEU A 314 -6.06 -17.76 -5.93
CA LEU A 314 -6.61 -18.61 -4.89
C LEU A 314 -7.84 -17.96 -4.24
N LYS A 315 -8.66 -18.82 -3.62
CA LYS A 315 -9.79 -18.44 -2.78
C LYS A 315 -9.51 -18.85 -1.33
N ILE A 316 -10.04 -18.06 -0.42
CA ILE A 316 -10.05 -18.39 1.01
C ILE A 316 -11.37 -19.09 1.36
N MET A 317 -11.27 -20.07 2.24
CA MET A 317 -12.38 -20.86 2.75
C MET A 317 -12.26 -21.03 4.27
N ASN A 318 -13.37 -21.37 4.92
CA ASN A 318 -13.41 -21.76 6.36
C ASN A 318 -12.71 -20.75 7.28
N LYS A 319 -12.88 -19.44 7.02
CA LYS A 319 -12.31 -18.39 7.83
C LYS A 319 -13.04 -18.26 9.17
N ASN A 320 -12.29 -18.23 10.26
CA ASN A 320 -12.80 -17.98 11.61
C ASN A 320 -11.81 -17.09 12.39
N ILE A 321 -12.32 -16.05 13.02
CA ILE A 321 -11.55 -15.11 13.84
C ILE A 321 -12.25 -14.97 15.18
N VAL A 322 -11.53 -15.29 16.26
CA VAL A 322 -11.97 -15.16 17.65
C VAL A 322 -11.02 -14.21 18.38
N PHE A 323 -11.58 -13.26 19.12
CA PHE A 323 -10.82 -12.30 19.91
C PHE A 323 -11.51 -12.08 21.25
N GLU A 324 -10.98 -12.72 22.26
CA GLU A 324 -11.45 -12.65 23.65
C GLU A 324 -10.27 -12.24 24.57
N ASP A 325 -10.55 -11.86 25.78
CA ASP A 325 -9.52 -11.36 26.71
C ASP A 325 -8.40 -12.38 26.96
N ASN A 326 -8.76 -13.67 27.07
CA ASN A 326 -7.86 -14.77 27.41
C ASN A 326 -7.53 -15.72 26.24
N TYR A 327 -8.14 -15.50 25.05
CA TYR A 327 -7.97 -16.38 23.91
C TYR A 327 -8.18 -15.69 22.58
N TRP A 328 -7.21 -15.80 21.68
CA TRP A 328 -7.32 -15.35 20.29
C TRP A 328 -7.14 -16.52 19.35
N LYS A 329 -7.81 -16.46 18.23
CA LYS A 329 -7.68 -17.43 17.17
C LYS A 329 -7.89 -16.78 15.80
N ILE A 330 -7.02 -17.10 14.86
CA ILE A 330 -7.22 -16.84 13.43
C ILE A 330 -7.04 -18.17 12.73
N SER A 331 -8.07 -18.61 12.00
CA SER A 331 -7.98 -19.81 11.18
C SER A 331 -8.61 -19.57 9.82
N ALA A 332 -8.00 -20.12 8.78
CA ALA A 332 -8.53 -20.13 7.43
C ALA A 332 -7.91 -21.23 6.58
N SER A 333 -8.48 -21.47 5.40
CA SER A 333 -7.91 -22.38 4.40
C SER A 333 -7.90 -21.73 3.02
N HIS A 334 -7.03 -22.20 2.12
CA HIS A 334 -7.00 -21.77 0.74
C HIS A 334 -6.82 -22.93 -0.24
N ASP A 335 -7.32 -22.72 -1.46
CA ASP A 335 -7.29 -23.69 -2.55
C ASP A 335 -6.10 -23.52 -3.53
N GLY A 336 -5.12 -22.69 -3.20
CA GLY A 336 -4.00 -22.34 -4.10
C GLY A 336 -3.18 -23.54 -4.57
N TYR A 337 -3.15 -24.63 -3.81
CA TYR A 337 -2.47 -25.87 -4.17
C TYR A 337 -3.41 -26.95 -4.75
N LEU A 338 -4.73 -26.65 -4.83
CA LEU A 338 -5.72 -27.66 -5.23
C LEU A 338 -5.53 -28.12 -6.67
N LYS A 339 -5.31 -27.19 -7.60
CA LYS A 339 -5.22 -27.52 -9.04
C LYS A 339 -3.99 -28.36 -9.35
N LYS A 340 -2.86 -28.10 -8.72
CA LYS A 340 -1.58 -28.74 -9.04
C LYS A 340 -1.34 -30.02 -8.22
N PHE A 341 -1.66 -29.96 -6.93
CA PHE A 341 -1.34 -31.01 -5.97
C PHE A 341 -2.56 -31.69 -5.36
N GLY A 342 -3.79 -31.31 -5.76
CA GLY A 342 -5.01 -31.79 -5.16
C GLY A 342 -5.14 -31.47 -3.67
N SER A 343 -4.43 -30.44 -3.19
CA SER A 343 -4.24 -30.14 -1.78
C SER A 343 -4.82 -28.79 -1.39
N ILE A 344 -5.43 -28.75 -0.21
CA ILE A 344 -5.92 -27.54 0.44
C ILE A 344 -5.07 -27.33 1.68
N HIS A 345 -4.53 -26.13 1.86
CA HIS A 345 -3.81 -25.73 3.06
C HIS A 345 -4.78 -25.09 4.04
N ASN A 346 -4.78 -25.58 5.28
CA ASN A 346 -5.48 -24.97 6.40
C ASN A 346 -4.44 -24.55 7.43
N ARG A 347 -4.56 -23.34 7.95
CA ARG A 347 -3.75 -22.82 9.05
C ARG A 347 -4.63 -22.29 10.14
N GLU A 348 -4.21 -22.53 11.36
CA GLU A 348 -4.78 -21.99 12.58
C GLU A 348 -3.64 -21.45 13.45
N ILE A 349 -3.79 -20.22 13.92
CA ILE A 349 -2.89 -19.60 14.89
C ILE A 349 -3.73 -19.20 16.10
N GLU A 350 -3.37 -19.72 17.25
CA GLU A 350 -3.97 -19.40 18.53
C GLU A 350 -2.98 -18.62 19.40
N PHE A 351 -3.50 -17.73 20.22
CA PHE A 351 -2.70 -17.01 21.21
C PHE A 351 -3.42 -17.02 22.57
N TYR A 352 -2.68 -17.37 23.60
CA TYR A 352 -3.09 -17.41 25.00
C TYR A 352 -2.41 -16.27 25.76
N PRO A 353 -3.07 -15.11 25.97
CA PRO A 353 -2.46 -13.93 26.57
C PRO A 353 -1.85 -14.16 27.94
N GLU A 354 -2.51 -14.90 28.83
CA GLU A 354 -2.04 -15.17 30.19
C GLU A 354 -0.73 -15.97 30.21
N GLN A 355 -0.56 -16.89 29.26
CA GLN A 355 0.64 -17.73 29.13
C GLN A 355 1.69 -17.10 28.21
N THR A 356 1.35 -16.01 27.53
CA THR A 356 2.16 -15.42 26.43
C THR A 356 2.58 -16.53 25.43
N LYS A 357 1.65 -17.38 25.02
CA LYS A 357 1.91 -18.58 24.23
C LYS A 357 1.15 -18.55 22.91
N PHE A 358 1.88 -18.79 21.81
CA PHE A 358 1.28 -19.05 20.49
C PHE A 358 1.28 -20.56 20.19
N ILE A 359 0.23 -21.05 19.56
CA ILE A 359 0.16 -22.39 18.98
C ILE A 359 -0.22 -22.22 17.51
N GLY A 360 0.61 -22.71 16.60
CA GLY A 360 0.35 -22.76 15.17
C GLY A 360 0.09 -24.18 14.70
N THR A 361 -0.99 -24.39 13.97
CA THR A 361 -1.33 -25.68 13.36
C THR A 361 -1.48 -25.54 11.87
N ASP A 362 -0.68 -26.26 11.09
CA ASP A 362 -0.81 -26.36 9.64
C ASP A 362 -1.32 -27.76 9.26
N LYS A 363 -2.35 -27.80 8.40
CA LYS A 363 -2.95 -29.04 7.94
C LYS A 363 -3.12 -29.04 6.43
N ILE A 364 -2.61 -30.07 5.77
CA ILE A 364 -2.80 -30.31 4.34
C ILE A 364 -3.91 -31.34 4.16
N VAL A 365 -5.06 -30.89 3.59
CA VAL A 365 -6.18 -31.77 3.23
C VAL A 365 -6.06 -32.14 1.76
N ARG A 366 -5.97 -33.43 1.46
CA ARG A 366 -5.77 -33.95 0.10
C ARG A 366 -7.02 -34.63 -0.42
N LYS A 367 -7.36 -34.32 -1.68
CA LYS A 367 -8.43 -35.02 -2.40
C LYS A 367 -8.00 -36.40 -2.88
N ASN A 368 -6.72 -36.58 -3.21
CA ASN A 368 -6.17 -37.84 -3.68
C ASN A 368 -4.98 -38.26 -2.81
N LYS A 369 -4.97 -39.48 -2.31
CA LYS A 369 -3.96 -39.96 -1.32
C LYS A 369 -2.73 -40.63 -1.97
N ASP A 370 -2.73 -40.82 -3.30
CA ASP A 370 -1.78 -41.71 -3.99
C ASP A 370 -0.37 -41.14 -4.21
N LYS A 371 -0.12 -39.85 -3.91
CA LYS A 371 1.21 -39.23 -4.09
C LYS A 371 1.65 -38.52 -2.82
N ASN A 372 2.82 -38.86 -2.33
CA ASN A 372 3.46 -38.07 -1.26
C ASN A 372 3.81 -36.68 -1.80
N VAL A 373 3.51 -35.62 -1.05
CA VAL A 373 3.90 -34.25 -1.33
C VAL A 373 4.87 -33.79 -0.24
N LYS A 374 6.00 -33.23 -0.64
CA LYS A 374 6.91 -32.56 0.28
C LYS A 374 6.37 -31.17 0.56
N PHE A 375 6.54 -30.69 1.77
CA PHE A 375 6.18 -29.33 2.15
C PHE A 375 7.16 -28.79 3.16
N ASP A 376 7.31 -27.47 3.17
CA ASP A 376 8.05 -26.72 4.17
C ASP A 376 7.11 -25.72 4.83
N ILE A 377 7.21 -25.57 6.15
CA ILE A 377 6.59 -24.44 6.86
C ILE A 377 7.71 -23.46 7.18
N ARG A 378 7.58 -22.24 6.68
CA ARG A 378 8.60 -21.21 6.79
C ARG A 378 8.19 -20.15 7.81
N PHE A 379 9.13 -19.74 8.63
CA PHE A 379 9.00 -18.66 9.60
C PHE A 379 10.17 -17.71 9.39
N HIS A 380 9.88 -16.53 8.83
CA HIS A 380 10.89 -15.49 8.66
C HIS A 380 10.98 -14.68 9.95
N LEU A 381 12.18 -14.48 10.43
CA LEU A 381 12.45 -13.66 11.61
C LEU A 381 12.89 -12.26 11.19
N ASP A 382 12.81 -11.32 12.10
CA ASP A 382 13.42 -10.01 11.90
C ASP A 382 14.95 -10.20 11.76
N PRO A 383 15.61 -9.52 10.80
CA PRO A 383 17.06 -9.64 10.61
C PRO A 383 17.89 -9.31 11.84
N ASP A 384 17.38 -8.47 12.74
CA ASP A 384 18.08 -8.06 13.96
C ASP A 384 17.87 -9.06 15.11
N SER A 385 17.08 -10.13 14.93
CA SER A 385 16.85 -11.16 15.94
C SER A 385 18.06 -12.04 16.11
N LYS A 386 18.47 -12.33 17.36
CA LYS A 386 19.47 -13.34 17.66
C LYS A 386 18.80 -14.69 17.87
N VAL A 387 19.32 -15.71 17.22
CA VAL A 387 18.72 -17.04 17.22
C VAL A 387 19.75 -18.08 17.68
N MET A 388 19.37 -18.91 18.64
CA MET A 388 20.19 -20.02 19.14
C MET A 388 19.39 -21.31 19.16
N LYS A 389 20.01 -22.43 18.77
CA LYS A 389 19.42 -23.77 18.95
C LYS A 389 19.60 -24.24 20.38
N THR A 390 18.60 -24.93 20.91
CA THR A 390 18.74 -25.63 22.18
C THR A 390 19.69 -26.85 22.04
N GLN A 391 20.29 -27.32 23.15
CA GLN A 391 21.25 -28.42 23.13
C GLN A 391 20.66 -29.72 22.55
N ASP A 392 19.36 -29.94 22.73
CA ASP A 392 18.64 -31.10 22.20
C ASP A 392 18.24 -30.95 20.72
N ASN A 393 18.53 -29.80 20.08
CA ASN A 393 18.13 -29.43 18.71
C ASN A 393 16.62 -29.48 18.43
N ARG A 394 15.77 -29.54 19.46
CA ARG A 394 14.30 -29.59 19.30
C ARG A 394 13.62 -28.23 19.33
N SER A 395 14.35 -27.21 19.76
CA SER A 395 13.81 -25.85 19.87
C SER A 395 14.84 -24.82 19.45
N ILE A 396 14.36 -23.64 19.16
CA ILE A 396 15.19 -22.46 18.99
C ILE A 396 14.79 -21.39 20.00
N LEU A 397 15.77 -20.66 20.50
CA LEU A 397 15.58 -19.48 21.32
C LEU A 397 15.75 -18.26 20.42
N ILE A 398 14.82 -17.35 20.47
CA ILE A 398 14.80 -16.11 19.70
C ILE A 398 14.89 -14.97 20.70
N GLU A 399 15.99 -14.23 20.69
CA GLU A 399 16.19 -13.06 21.52
C GLU A 399 15.73 -11.79 20.74
N LEU A 400 14.78 -11.09 21.32
CA LEU A 400 14.42 -9.73 20.96
C LEU A 400 14.96 -8.80 22.05
N GLU A 401 15.25 -7.55 21.73
CA GLU A 401 15.90 -6.56 22.58
C GLU A 401 15.68 -6.73 24.12
N ASN A 402 14.45 -6.95 24.57
CA ASN A 402 14.08 -7.08 25.99
C ASN A 402 13.28 -8.37 26.29
N GLU A 403 13.19 -9.28 25.35
CA GLU A 403 12.36 -10.50 25.48
C GLU A 403 13.06 -11.70 24.85
N GLY A 404 12.83 -12.88 25.44
CA GLY A 404 13.23 -14.17 24.88
C GLY A 404 12.01 -15.01 24.53
N TRP A 405 12.01 -15.60 23.35
CA TRP A 405 10.97 -16.52 22.90
C TRP A 405 11.56 -17.90 22.61
N LYS A 406 10.83 -18.93 23.00
CA LYS A 406 11.17 -20.31 22.64
C LYS A 406 10.21 -20.78 21.55
N PHE A 407 10.75 -21.22 20.43
CA PHE A 407 10.00 -21.88 19.36
C PHE A 407 10.33 -23.37 19.35
N SER A 408 9.30 -24.23 19.30
CA SER A 408 9.43 -25.67 19.13
C SER A 408 8.44 -26.15 18.09
N CYS A 409 8.78 -27.26 17.39
CA CYS A 409 7.91 -27.92 16.42
C CYS A 409 7.79 -29.38 16.84
N ASP A 410 6.55 -29.86 16.88
CA ASP A 410 6.23 -31.30 17.17
C ASP A 410 6.10 -32.09 15.87
#